data_93b1c46aa40d4d0ca6e49e1686c126e5
#
_entry.id   93b1c46aa40d4d0ca6e49e1686c126e5
#
_cell.length_a   1.000
_cell.length_b   1.000
_cell.length_c   1.000
_cell.angle_alpha   90.00
_cell.angle_beta   90.00
_cell.angle_gamma   90.00
#
_symmetry.space_group_name_H-M   'P 1'
#
loop_
_entity.id
_entity.type
_entity.pdbx_description
1 polymer ?
#
loop_
_entity_poly.entity_id
_entity_poly.type
_entity_poly.pdbx_seq_one_letter_code
_entity_poly.pdbx_strand_id
1 'polypeptide(L)'
;MAFRRVTNWPILLAVVMTVLLLVLAVGWVLLSVFGALANTRFSGLNWTVFGVGTAFLVLLLAGVIIYAILSIKAINLSQRQSNFIDSVTHELKSPSASMKLYLQTLCRRQVSPEEQSHFLQFMLEDIERLDHLVNQVLDAGRLEAERIDGEPEVLALEDVMKQCIEEVANRYRSSPAVVHCQMEPCWVRARRADLQMIFRNLMDNAFKYAGQPPDIRVSIHRHSNRWAVVRVADNGPGVPLKDRRKIFGRFVRLGSELEREKPGTGLGLYIAKTVVRRLKGKIRVRDRRPPPGAMFEVFLPALPPSVSFEACASAAQKPGSH
;
A
#
# COMPACT_ATOMS: atom_id res chain seq x y z
N MET A 1 -8.99 6.30 -26.78
CA MET A 1 -7.76 6.86 -27.38
C MET A 1 -7.51 8.35 -27.08
N ALA A 2 -8.51 9.16 -26.72
CA ALA A 2 -8.34 10.59 -26.43
C ALA A 2 -7.62 10.91 -25.10
N PHE A 3 -7.76 10.08 -24.08
CA PHE A 3 -7.18 10.32 -22.73
C PHE A 3 -5.64 10.25 -22.68
N ARG A 4 -5.00 9.49 -23.58
CA ARG A 4 -3.54 9.37 -23.67
C ARG A 4 -2.83 10.65 -24.17
N ARG A 5 -3.52 11.52 -24.90
CA ARG A 5 -2.95 12.77 -25.45
C ARG A 5 -2.84 13.89 -24.42
N VAL A 6 -3.78 13.96 -23.46
CA VAL A 6 -3.79 15.04 -22.43
C VAL A 6 -2.69 14.85 -21.39
N THR A 7 -2.28 13.62 -21.13
CA THR A 7 -1.28 13.28 -20.08
C THR A 7 0.14 13.72 -20.46
N ASN A 8 0.47 13.84 -21.75
CA ASN A 8 1.82 14.17 -22.21
C ASN A 8 2.04 15.69 -22.34
N TRP A 9 1.00 16.49 -22.35
CA TRP A 9 1.11 17.93 -22.56
C TRP A 9 1.96 18.65 -21.49
N PRO A 10 1.80 18.43 -20.17
CA PRO A 10 2.64 19.05 -19.16
C PRO A 10 4.12 18.61 -19.25
N ILE A 11 4.38 17.36 -19.64
CA ILE A 11 5.72 16.85 -19.84
C ILE A 11 6.36 17.52 -21.07
N LEU A 12 5.63 17.59 -22.18
CA LEU A 12 6.08 18.26 -23.38
C LEU A 12 6.39 19.74 -23.10
N LEU A 13 5.49 20.42 -22.37
CA LEU A 13 5.70 21.81 -21.97
C LEU A 13 6.97 21.97 -21.11
N ALA A 14 7.18 21.10 -20.14
CA ALA A 14 8.39 21.13 -19.31
C ALA A 14 9.67 20.92 -20.14
N VAL A 15 9.67 20.01 -21.10
CA VAL A 15 10.79 19.77 -22.00
C VAL A 15 11.06 21.00 -22.88
N VAL A 16 10.02 21.58 -23.49
CA VAL A 16 10.13 22.78 -24.32
C VAL A 16 10.68 23.96 -23.51
N MET A 17 10.16 24.18 -22.30
CA MET A 17 10.63 25.24 -21.40
C MET A 17 12.09 25.01 -21.00
N THR A 18 12.51 23.79 -20.74
CA THR A 18 13.91 23.47 -20.41
C THR A 18 14.84 23.75 -21.58
N VAL A 19 14.46 23.35 -22.79
CA VAL A 19 15.24 23.62 -24.01
C VAL A 19 15.35 25.13 -24.26
N LEU A 20 14.25 25.86 -24.15
CA LEU A 20 14.22 27.31 -24.34
C LEU A 20 15.12 28.04 -23.32
N LEU A 21 15.07 27.61 -22.04
CA LEU A 21 15.93 28.17 -21.01
C LEU A 21 17.42 27.87 -21.26
N LEU A 22 17.76 26.68 -21.75
CA LEU A 22 19.14 26.36 -22.12
C LEU A 22 19.65 27.23 -23.28
N VAL A 23 18.83 27.45 -24.31
CA VAL A 23 19.17 28.35 -25.43
C VAL A 23 19.36 29.78 -24.91
N LEU A 24 18.46 30.28 -24.06
CA LEU A 24 18.60 31.59 -23.44
C LEU A 24 19.86 31.70 -22.57
N ALA A 25 20.20 30.68 -21.79
CA ALA A 25 21.38 30.65 -20.96
C ALA A 25 22.67 30.71 -21.79
N VAL A 26 22.75 29.92 -22.87
CA VAL A 26 23.89 29.98 -23.80
C VAL A 26 23.99 31.36 -24.45
N GLY A 27 22.87 31.92 -24.95
CA GLY A 27 22.84 33.28 -25.53
C GLY A 27 23.29 34.36 -24.52
N TRP A 28 22.81 34.26 -23.26
CA TRP A 28 23.22 35.15 -22.17
C TRP A 28 24.72 35.09 -21.89
N VAL A 29 25.28 33.90 -21.77
CA VAL A 29 26.72 33.70 -21.54
C VAL A 29 27.56 34.30 -22.69
N LEU A 30 27.17 33.97 -23.92
CA LEU A 30 27.87 34.51 -25.11
C LEU A 30 27.80 36.04 -25.15
N LEU A 31 26.63 36.62 -25.00
CA LEU A 31 26.46 38.08 -24.99
C LEU A 31 27.26 38.74 -23.89
N SER A 32 27.26 38.18 -22.69
CA SER A 32 28.00 38.72 -21.54
C SER A 32 29.53 38.63 -21.72
N VAL A 33 30.04 37.52 -22.26
CA VAL A 33 31.47 37.36 -22.56
C VAL A 33 31.91 38.32 -23.65
N PHE A 34 31.16 38.41 -24.78
CA PHE A 34 31.47 39.37 -25.85
C PHE A 34 31.40 40.85 -25.35
N GLY A 35 30.38 41.16 -24.53
CA GLY A 35 30.27 42.50 -23.95
C GLY A 35 31.42 42.88 -22.99
N ALA A 36 31.90 41.89 -22.21
CA ALA A 36 33.03 42.08 -21.29
C ALA A 36 34.37 42.26 -22.05
N LEU A 37 34.56 41.52 -23.17
CA LEU A 37 35.76 41.66 -24.01
C LEU A 37 35.79 42.95 -24.82
N ALA A 38 34.63 43.44 -25.28
CA ALA A 38 34.53 44.64 -26.11
C ALA A 38 34.66 45.95 -25.34
N ASN A 39 34.39 46.01 -24.05
CA ASN A 39 34.32 47.26 -23.26
C ASN A 39 35.03 47.16 -21.92
N THR A 40 36.32 47.43 -21.92
CA THR A 40 37.18 47.39 -20.73
C THR A 40 36.93 48.55 -19.73
N ARG A 41 36.25 49.64 -20.15
CA ARG A 41 36.05 50.84 -19.35
C ARG A 41 34.98 50.70 -18.25
N PHE A 42 34.06 49.69 -18.38
CA PHE A 42 32.98 49.41 -17.46
C PHE A 42 32.99 47.98 -16.91
N SER A 43 34.18 47.44 -16.68
CA SER A 43 34.35 46.04 -16.28
C SER A 43 33.54 45.63 -15.01
N GLY A 44 33.54 46.49 -14.00
CA GLY A 44 32.80 46.22 -12.74
C GLY A 44 31.29 46.08 -12.91
N LEU A 45 30.66 47.00 -13.69
CA LEU A 45 29.22 46.95 -13.96
C LEU A 45 28.87 45.70 -14.82
N ASN A 46 29.70 45.33 -15.80
CA ASN A 46 29.48 44.17 -16.62
C ASN A 46 29.50 42.86 -15.79
N TRP A 47 30.42 42.73 -14.84
CA TRP A 47 30.49 41.58 -13.94
C TRP A 47 29.30 41.48 -12.97
N THR A 48 28.78 42.58 -12.48
CA THR A 48 27.59 42.56 -11.61
C THR A 48 26.34 42.18 -12.40
N VAL A 49 26.13 42.73 -13.60
CA VAL A 49 25.03 42.34 -14.49
C VAL A 49 25.11 40.88 -14.88
N PHE A 50 26.31 40.37 -15.20
CA PHE A 50 26.55 38.94 -15.52
C PHE A 50 26.18 38.06 -14.33
N GLY A 51 26.63 38.42 -13.10
CA GLY A 51 26.34 37.64 -11.88
C GLY A 51 24.85 37.59 -11.57
N VAL A 52 24.17 38.73 -11.61
CA VAL A 52 22.72 38.82 -11.33
C VAL A 52 21.91 38.05 -12.38
N GLY A 53 22.24 38.22 -13.67
CA GLY A 53 21.53 37.51 -14.76
C GLY A 53 21.74 35.99 -14.70
N THR A 54 22.97 35.55 -14.39
CA THR A 54 23.26 34.13 -14.21
C THR A 54 22.53 33.53 -13.01
N ALA A 55 22.50 34.25 -11.88
CA ALA A 55 21.74 33.83 -10.69
C ALA A 55 20.24 33.68 -10.99
N PHE A 56 19.67 34.63 -11.76
CA PHE A 56 18.27 34.59 -12.17
C PHE A 56 17.97 33.40 -13.10
N LEU A 57 18.86 33.12 -14.07
CA LEU A 57 18.72 31.97 -14.94
C LEU A 57 18.80 30.64 -14.19
N VAL A 58 19.71 30.50 -13.22
CA VAL A 58 19.80 29.34 -12.35
C VAL A 58 18.51 29.14 -11.53
N LEU A 59 17.95 30.22 -11.02
CA LEU A 59 16.70 30.19 -10.25
C LEU A 59 15.51 29.78 -11.13
N LEU A 60 15.43 30.29 -12.35
CA LEU A 60 14.41 29.87 -13.33
C LEU A 60 14.55 28.40 -13.70
N LEU A 61 15.76 27.93 -13.96
CA LEU A 61 16.02 26.51 -14.27
C LEU A 61 15.61 25.60 -13.13
N ALA A 62 15.95 25.96 -11.89
CA ALA A 62 15.52 25.23 -10.70
C ALA A 62 13.98 25.18 -10.58
N GLY A 63 13.30 26.31 -10.85
CA GLY A 63 11.83 26.37 -10.88
C GLY A 63 11.22 25.42 -11.92
N VAL A 64 11.77 25.38 -13.12
CA VAL A 64 11.28 24.46 -14.19
C VAL A 64 11.53 23.02 -13.83
N ILE A 65 12.67 22.68 -13.23
CA ILE A 65 12.97 21.32 -12.76
C ILE A 65 11.98 20.89 -11.67
N ILE A 66 11.75 21.76 -10.69
CA ILE A 66 10.76 21.51 -9.61
C ILE A 66 9.37 21.29 -10.19
N TYR A 67 8.95 22.17 -11.13
CA TYR A 67 7.67 22.03 -11.81
C TYR A 67 7.56 20.70 -12.56
N ALA A 68 8.58 20.30 -13.29
CA ALA A 68 8.61 19.01 -14.01
C ALA A 68 8.47 17.81 -13.05
N ILE A 69 9.21 17.82 -11.93
CA ILE A 69 9.12 16.78 -10.92
C ILE A 69 7.71 16.70 -10.31
N LEU A 70 7.12 17.85 -9.96
CA LEU A 70 5.78 17.90 -9.38
C LEU A 70 4.72 17.44 -10.38
N SER A 71 4.82 17.86 -11.65
CA SER A 71 3.93 17.44 -12.73
C SER A 71 3.97 15.93 -12.96
N ILE A 72 5.17 15.33 -13.03
CA ILE A 72 5.33 13.87 -13.16
C ILE A 72 4.72 13.14 -11.96
N LYS A 73 4.91 13.66 -10.75
CA LYS A 73 4.29 13.07 -9.55
C LYS A 73 2.76 13.15 -9.58
N ALA A 74 2.20 14.30 -9.99
CA ALA A 74 0.76 14.50 -10.11
C ALA A 74 0.14 13.58 -11.15
N ILE A 75 0.76 13.45 -12.34
CA ILE A 75 0.32 12.57 -13.40
C ILE A 75 0.35 11.10 -12.93
N ASN A 76 1.44 10.67 -12.31
CA ASN A 76 1.56 9.31 -11.79
C ASN A 76 0.52 9.01 -10.69
N LEU A 77 0.19 10.00 -9.86
CA LEU A 77 -0.86 9.86 -8.84
C LEU A 77 -2.24 9.73 -9.49
N SER A 78 -2.55 10.61 -10.46
CA SER A 78 -3.80 10.58 -11.20
C SER A 78 -4.01 9.27 -11.96
N GLN A 79 -2.96 8.76 -12.63
CA GLN A 79 -3.01 7.46 -13.30
C GLN A 79 -3.27 6.31 -12.34
N ARG A 80 -2.61 6.31 -11.18
CA ARG A 80 -2.84 5.29 -10.14
C ARG A 80 -4.26 5.35 -9.60
N GLN A 81 -4.80 6.54 -9.44
CA GLN A 81 -6.18 6.75 -8.99
C GLN A 81 -7.18 6.27 -10.05
N SER A 82 -6.94 6.55 -11.33
CA SER A 82 -7.77 6.04 -12.42
C SER A 82 -7.73 4.51 -12.48
N ASN A 83 -6.54 3.92 -12.49
CA ASN A 83 -6.37 2.46 -12.48
C ASN A 83 -7.03 1.79 -11.27
N PHE A 84 -7.07 2.48 -10.13
CA PHE A 84 -7.77 2.00 -8.95
C PHE A 84 -9.29 1.97 -9.16
N ILE A 85 -9.86 3.08 -9.65
CA ILE A 85 -11.30 3.16 -9.93
C ILE A 85 -11.69 2.07 -10.94
N ASP A 86 -10.90 1.89 -11.99
CA ASP A 86 -11.13 0.86 -12.99
C ASP A 86 -11.05 -0.54 -12.38
N SER A 87 -10.03 -0.79 -11.54
CA SER A 87 -9.86 -2.08 -10.86
C SER A 87 -11.00 -2.37 -9.88
N VAL A 88 -11.38 -1.39 -9.04
CA VAL A 88 -12.50 -1.54 -8.09
C VAL A 88 -13.80 -1.78 -8.84
N THR A 89 -14.04 -1.00 -9.90
CA THR A 89 -15.24 -1.15 -10.72
C THR A 89 -15.32 -2.54 -11.34
N HIS A 90 -14.20 -3.05 -11.86
CA HIS A 90 -14.13 -4.39 -12.43
C HIS A 90 -14.35 -5.48 -11.37
N GLU A 91 -13.72 -5.32 -10.19
CA GLU A 91 -13.86 -6.28 -9.09
C GLU A 91 -15.25 -6.25 -8.42
N LEU A 92 -15.99 -5.15 -8.49
CA LEU A 92 -17.39 -5.06 -8.08
C LEU A 92 -18.34 -5.65 -9.15
N LYS A 93 -18.02 -5.43 -10.42
CA LYS A 93 -18.89 -5.86 -11.54
C LYS A 93 -18.91 -7.38 -11.71
N SER A 94 -17.77 -8.07 -11.48
CA SER A 94 -17.65 -9.52 -11.63
C SER A 94 -18.60 -10.29 -10.71
N PRO A 95 -18.55 -10.16 -9.37
CA PRO A 95 -19.47 -10.86 -8.46
C PRO A 95 -20.94 -10.44 -8.67
N SER A 96 -21.18 -9.16 -8.99
CA SER A 96 -22.52 -8.67 -9.31
C SER A 96 -23.12 -9.36 -10.55
N ALA A 97 -22.31 -9.58 -11.59
CA ALA A 97 -22.73 -10.30 -12.79
C ALA A 97 -22.96 -11.79 -12.54
N SER A 98 -22.09 -12.42 -11.71
CA SER A 98 -22.21 -13.82 -11.29
C SER A 98 -23.51 -14.05 -10.51
N MET A 99 -23.77 -13.25 -9.48
CA MET A 99 -25.02 -13.31 -8.71
C MET A 99 -26.27 -13.14 -9.60
N LYS A 100 -26.22 -12.17 -10.52
CA LYS A 100 -27.33 -11.94 -11.47
C LYS A 100 -27.58 -13.18 -12.34
N LEU A 101 -26.51 -13.85 -12.81
CA LEU A 101 -26.62 -15.06 -13.61
C LEU A 101 -27.25 -16.21 -12.82
N TYR A 102 -26.81 -16.46 -11.58
CA TYR A 102 -27.39 -17.48 -10.72
C TYR A 102 -28.86 -17.23 -10.43
N LEU A 103 -29.22 -15.98 -10.07
CA LEU A 103 -30.61 -15.60 -9.85
C LEU A 103 -31.47 -15.79 -11.11
N GLN A 104 -30.97 -15.38 -12.28
CA GLN A 104 -31.68 -15.56 -13.54
C GLN A 104 -31.87 -17.04 -13.89
N THR A 105 -30.90 -17.90 -13.57
CA THR A 105 -30.99 -19.34 -13.77
C THR A 105 -32.05 -19.95 -12.86
N LEU A 106 -32.05 -19.60 -11.56
CA LEU A 106 -33.06 -20.05 -10.60
C LEU A 106 -34.47 -19.60 -10.97
N CYS A 107 -34.63 -18.40 -11.56
CA CYS A 107 -35.95 -17.91 -11.97
C CYS A 107 -36.46 -18.49 -13.30
N ARG A 108 -35.58 -18.99 -14.18
CA ARG A 108 -35.95 -19.40 -15.55
C ARG A 108 -36.10 -20.89 -15.75
N ARG A 109 -35.47 -21.70 -14.90
CA ARG A 109 -35.55 -23.16 -15.01
C ARG A 109 -35.69 -23.81 -13.64
N GLN A 110 -36.33 -24.98 -13.61
CA GLN A 110 -36.27 -25.84 -12.43
C GLN A 110 -34.85 -26.41 -12.33
N VAL A 111 -34.24 -26.23 -11.15
CA VAL A 111 -32.93 -26.76 -10.78
C VAL A 111 -33.12 -27.82 -9.70
N SER A 112 -32.17 -28.74 -9.58
CA SER A 112 -32.19 -29.72 -8.47
C SER A 112 -31.97 -29.00 -7.12
N PRO A 113 -32.41 -29.56 -5.98
CA PRO A 113 -32.15 -28.98 -4.66
C PRO A 113 -30.66 -28.80 -4.38
N GLU A 114 -29.81 -29.71 -4.89
CA GLU A 114 -28.37 -29.63 -4.76
C GLU A 114 -27.80 -28.43 -5.57
N GLU A 115 -28.22 -28.29 -6.84
CA GLU A 115 -27.81 -27.15 -7.68
C GLU A 115 -28.26 -25.81 -7.08
N GLN A 116 -29.48 -25.75 -6.52
CA GLN A 116 -30.00 -24.58 -5.84
C GLN A 116 -29.14 -24.20 -4.64
N SER A 117 -28.79 -25.18 -3.81
CA SER A 117 -27.90 -24.97 -2.65
C SER A 117 -26.54 -24.43 -3.08
N HIS A 118 -25.94 -24.99 -4.15
CA HIS A 118 -24.68 -24.52 -4.67
C HIS A 118 -24.75 -23.08 -5.21
N PHE A 119 -25.82 -22.71 -5.93
CA PHE A 119 -25.97 -21.34 -6.44
C PHE A 119 -26.15 -20.33 -5.30
N LEU A 120 -26.94 -20.66 -4.27
CA LEU A 120 -27.09 -19.82 -3.08
C LEU A 120 -25.75 -19.63 -2.35
N GLN A 121 -24.97 -20.70 -2.26
CA GLN A 121 -23.64 -20.64 -1.63
C GLN A 121 -22.67 -19.77 -2.42
N PHE A 122 -22.60 -19.87 -3.74
CA PHE A 122 -21.79 -19.01 -4.59
C PHE A 122 -22.22 -17.54 -4.50
N MET A 123 -23.52 -17.27 -4.44
CA MET A 123 -24.01 -15.90 -4.26
C MET A 123 -23.60 -15.32 -2.90
N LEU A 124 -23.64 -16.12 -1.83
CA LEU A 124 -23.19 -15.69 -0.52
C LEU A 124 -21.70 -15.34 -0.53
N GLU A 125 -20.87 -16.16 -1.17
CA GLU A 125 -19.44 -15.89 -1.34
C GLU A 125 -19.17 -14.59 -2.11
N ASP A 126 -19.93 -14.35 -3.18
CA ASP A 126 -19.82 -13.12 -3.95
C ASP A 126 -20.22 -11.88 -3.12
N ILE A 127 -21.22 -12.00 -2.24
CA ILE A 127 -21.61 -10.93 -1.29
C ILE A 127 -20.48 -10.68 -0.28
N GLU A 128 -19.94 -11.72 0.35
CA GLU A 128 -18.82 -11.58 1.30
C GLU A 128 -17.58 -10.93 0.66
N ARG A 129 -17.33 -11.28 -0.61
CA ARG A 129 -16.25 -10.65 -1.39
C ARG A 129 -16.51 -9.17 -1.63
N LEU A 130 -17.76 -8.78 -1.94
CA LEU A 130 -18.15 -7.38 -2.11
C LEU A 130 -17.98 -6.60 -0.80
N ASP A 131 -18.44 -7.15 0.32
CA ASP A 131 -18.28 -6.53 1.64
C ASP A 131 -16.82 -6.29 1.98
N HIS A 132 -15.95 -7.27 1.66
CA HIS A 132 -14.51 -7.10 1.87
C HIS A 132 -13.92 -5.96 1.04
N LEU A 133 -14.31 -5.85 -0.24
CA LEU A 133 -13.85 -4.77 -1.12
C LEU A 133 -14.34 -3.39 -0.62
N VAL A 134 -15.60 -3.29 -0.22
CA VAL A 134 -16.16 -2.05 0.35
C VAL A 134 -15.42 -1.65 1.61
N ASN A 135 -15.18 -2.59 2.52
CA ASN A 135 -14.44 -2.33 3.77
C ASN A 135 -13.00 -1.88 3.49
N GLN A 136 -12.30 -2.46 2.51
CA GLN A 136 -10.96 -2.00 2.13
C GLN A 136 -10.95 -0.55 1.63
N VAL A 137 -11.97 -0.14 0.85
CA VAL A 137 -12.09 1.24 0.35
C VAL A 137 -12.41 2.20 1.50
N LEU A 138 -13.31 1.82 2.40
CA LEU A 138 -13.66 2.60 3.59
C LEU A 138 -12.47 2.76 4.54
N ASP A 139 -11.71 1.70 4.79
CA ASP A 139 -10.50 1.74 5.63
C ASP A 139 -9.45 2.69 5.05
N ALA A 140 -9.25 2.66 3.73
CA ALA A 140 -8.35 3.60 3.07
C ALA A 140 -8.83 5.06 3.21
N GLY A 141 -10.13 5.30 3.08
CA GLY A 141 -10.74 6.62 3.27
C GLY A 141 -10.66 7.14 4.71
N ARG A 142 -10.93 6.27 5.69
CA ARG A 142 -10.84 6.60 7.14
C ARG A 142 -9.40 6.95 7.55
N LEU A 143 -8.42 6.24 6.99
CA LEU A 143 -7.01 6.52 7.24
C LEU A 143 -6.59 7.89 6.72
N GLU A 144 -7.14 8.36 5.61
CA GLU A 144 -6.87 9.69 5.06
C GLU A 144 -7.54 10.81 5.86
N ALA A 145 -8.75 10.54 6.38
CA ALA A 145 -9.49 11.51 7.19
C ALA A 145 -9.01 11.59 8.65
N GLU A 146 -7.98 10.81 9.03
CA GLU A 146 -7.51 10.63 10.42
C GLU A 146 -8.63 10.27 11.42
N ARG A 147 -9.80 9.85 10.91
CA ARG A 147 -10.96 9.48 11.70
C ARG A 147 -10.93 7.99 12.00
N ILE A 148 -10.26 7.63 13.08
CA ILE A 148 -10.36 6.28 13.63
C ILE A 148 -10.76 6.40 15.08
N ASP A 149 -11.97 5.91 15.36
CA ASP A 149 -12.56 5.91 16.69
C ASP A 149 -11.89 4.88 17.61
N GLY A 150 -11.90 5.15 18.90
CA GLY A 150 -11.39 4.29 19.96
C GLY A 150 -10.08 4.77 20.57
N GLU A 151 -9.92 4.48 21.86
CA GLU A 151 -8.69 4.77 22.60
C GLU A 151 -7.67 3.64 22.47
N PRO A 152 -6.34 3.94 22.49
CA PRO A 152 -5.31 2.92 22.50
C PRO A 152 -5.33 2.14 23.83
N GLU A 153 -5.44 0.83 23.74
CA GLU A 153 -5.42 -0.13 24.84
C GLU A 153 -4.17 -1.02 24.81
N VAL A 154 -3.90 -1.72 25.89
CA VAL A 154 -2.81 -2.69 25.98
C VAL A 154 -3.31 -4.02 25.42
N LEU A 155 -2.68 -4.50 24.34
CA LEU A 155 -3.10 -5.69 23.61
C LEU A 155 -1.98 -6.70 23.46
N ALA A 156 -2.31 -7.97 23.63
CA ALA A 156 -1.45 -9.08 23.25
C ALA A 156 -1.49 -9.27 21.74
N LEU A 157 -0.32 -9.22 21.09
CA LEU A 157 -0.23 -9.35 19.63
C LEU A 157 -0.67 -10.74 19.15
N GLU A 158 -0.37 -11.78 19.92
CA GLU A 158 -0.73 -13.17 19.62
C GLU A 158 -2.24 -13.37 19.54
N ASP A 159 -3.02 -12.75 20.42
CA ASP A 159 -4.48 -12.91 20.43
C ASP A 159 -5.12 -12.24 19.22
N VAL A 160 -4.68 -11.03 18.89
CA VAL A 160 -5.17 -10.31 17.70
C VAL A 160 -4.77 -11.05 16.42
N MET A 161 -3.55 -11.62 16.38
CA MET A 161 -3.07 -12.37 15.23
C MET A 161 -3.85 -13.66 15.04
N LYS A 162 -4.12 -14.43 16.11
CA LYS A 162 -4.94 -15.67 16.02
C LYS A 162 -6.32 -15.38 15.45
N GLN A 163 -7.00 -14.36 15.95
CA GLN A 163 -8.29 -13.94 15.42
C GLN A 163 -8.24 -13.60 13.92
N CYS A 164 -7.20 -12.87 13.50
CA CYS A 164 -7.02 -12.53 12.09
C CYS A 164 -6.70 -13.76 11.22
N ILE A 165 -5.94 -14.73 11.73
CA ILE A 165 -5.64 -15.98 11.02
C ILE A 165 -6.94 -16.78 10.80
N GLU A 166 -7.74 -16.97 11.85
CA GLU A 166 -9.02 -17.71 11.77
C GLU A 166 -9.98 -17.04 10.76
N GLU A 167 -10.15 -15.72 10.87
CA GLU A 167 -11.02 -14.96 9.98
C GLU A 167 -10.60 -15.05 8.52
N VAL A 168 -9.30 -14.88 8.24
CA VAL A 168 -8.79 -14.93 6.86
C VAL A 168 -8.78 -16.37 6.33
N ALA A 169 -8.37 -17.37 7.14
CA ALA A 169 -8.41 -18.77 6.74
C ALA A 169 -9.83 -19.21 6.35
N ASN A 170 -10.83 -18.85 7.15
CA ASN A 170 -12.25 -19.14 6.84
C ASN A 170 -12.67 -18.53 5.51
N ARG A 171 -12.26 -17.27 5.22
CA ARG A 171 -12.55 -16.62 3.92
C ARG A 171 -11.96 -17.36 2.73
N TYR A 172 -10.74 -17.89 2.89
CA TYR A 172 -10.07 -18.68 1.83
C TYR A 172 -10.48 -20.17 1.86
N ARG A 173 -11.43 -20.57 2.72
CA ARG A 173 -11.84 -21.97 2.91
C ARG A 173 -10.65 -22.90 3.15
N SER A 174 -9.65 -22.38 3.80
CA SER A 174 -8.43 -23.10 4.13
C SER A 174 -8.43 -23.42 5.62
N SER A 175 -7.89 -24.59 5.96
CA SER A 175 -7.69 -24.90 7.38
C SER A 175 -6.71 -23.91 8.01
N PRO A 176 -6.98 -23.37 9.21
CA PRO A 176 -5.99 -22.58 9.95
C PRO A 176 -4.67 -23.34 10.18
N ALA A 177 -4.69 -24.68 10.13
CA ALA A 177 -3.50 -25.54 10.27
C ALA A 177 -2.46 -25.34 9.16
N VAL A 178 -2.81 -24.72 8.03
CA VAL A 178 -1.88 -24.33 6.97
C VAL A 178 -0.93 -23.21 7.43
N VAL A 179 -1.30 -22.50 8.51
CA VAL A 179 -0.51 -21.41 9.07
C VAL A 179 0.31 -21.94 10.25
N HIS A 180 1.61 -22.03 10.07
CA HIS A 180 2.54 -22.44 11.13
C HIS A 180 2.86 -21.24 12.01
N CYS A 181 2.44 -21.28 13.27
CA CYS A 181 2.57 -20.20 14.22
C CYS A 181 3.68 -20.45 15.24
N GLN A 182 4.58 -19.47 15.41
CA GLN A 182 5.56 -19.41 16.48
C GLN A 182 5.47 -18.03 17.13
N MET A 183 4.70 -17.92 18.22
CA MET A 183 4.37 -16.64 18.83
C MET A 183 4.83 -16.59 20.28
N GLU A 184 5.70 -15.63 20.59
CA GLU A 184 6.08 -15.27 21.94
C GLU A 184 5.13 -14.19 22.47
N PRO A 185 4.81 -14.17 23.77
CA PRO A 185 3.97 -13.14 24.37
C PRO A 185 4.58 -11.74 24.16
N CYS A 186 3.90 -10.91 23.40
CA CYS A 186 4.32 -9.55 23.11
C CYS A 186 3.14 -8.58 23.23
N TRP A 187 3.31 -7.53 24.04
CA TRP A 187 2.28 -6.54 24.33
C TRP A 187 2.63 -5.21 23.68
N VAL A 188 1.61 -4.57 23.12
CA VAL A 188 1.73 -3.25 22.50
C VAL A 188 0.57 -2.36 22.95
N ARG A 189 0.77 -1.05 22.93
CA ARG A 189 -0.30 -0.08 23.13
C ARG A 189 -0.80 0.41 21.78
N ALA A 190 -2.00 -0.04 21.41
CA ALA A 190 -2.59 0.27 20.11
C ALA A 190 -4.13 0.13 20.21
N ARG A 191 -4.83 0.64 19.21
CA ARG A 191 -6.25 0.30 19.03
C ARG A 191 -6.34 -1.09 18.41
N ARG A 192 -7.26 -1.92 18.86
CA ARG A 192 -7.50 -3.26 18.30
C ARG A 192 -7.74 -3.21 16.79
N ALA A 193 -8.56 -2.25 16.33
CA ALA A 193 -8.84 -2.04 14.92
C ALA A 193 -7.57 -1.78 14.09
N ASP A 194 -6.60 -1.03 14.62
CA ASP A 194 -5.33 -0.76 13.95
C ASP A 194 -4.51 -2.03 13.73
N LEU A 195 -4.40 -2.88 14.75
CA LEU A 195 -3.68 -4.15 14.64
C LEU A 195 -4.41 -5.11 13.70
N GLN A 196 -5.74 -5.18 13.80
CA GLN A 196 -6.56 -5.99 12.89
C GLN A 196 -6.38 -5.55 11.43
N MET A 197 -6.38 -4.24 11.13
CA MET A 197 -6.10 -3.73 9.78
C MET A 197 -4.74 -4.18 9.27
N ILE A 198 -3.69 -4.13 10.12
CA ILE A 198 -2.35 -4.58 9.72
C ILE A 198 -2.36 -6.07 9.42
N PHE A 199 -2.81 -6.87 10.39
CA PHE A 199 -2.67 -8.32 10.32
C PHE A 199 -3.58 -8.96 9.27
N ARG A 200 -4.84 -8.51 9.14
CA ARG A 200 -5.74 -8.96 8.08
C ARG A 200 -5.16 -8.72 6.69
N ASN A 201 -4.62 -7.53 6.44
CA ASN A 201 -4.02 -7.21 5.14
C ASN A 201 -2.76 -8.03 4.85
N LEU A 202 -1.95 -8.35 5.86
CA LEU A 202 -0.77 -9.21 5.68
C LEU A 202 -1.17 -10.67 5.49
N MET A 203 -2.14 -11.18 6.25
CA MET A 203 -2.64 -12.53 6.13
C MET A 203 -3.38 -12.76 4.80
N ASP A 204 -4.25 -11.81 4.40
CA ASP A 204 -4.92 -11.84 3.11
C ASP A 204 -3.90 -11.92 1.95
N ASN A 205 -2.84 -11.12 2.06
CA ASN A 205 -1.75 -11.14 1.08
C ASN A 205 -1.02 -12.49 1.07
N ALA A 206 -0.74 -13.08 2.24
CA ALA A 206 -0.07 -14.36 2.36
C ALA A 206 -0.92 -15.49 1.75
N PHE A 207 -2.20 -15.62 2.09
CA PHE A 207 -3.10 -16.61 1.49
C PHE A 207 -3.25 -16.43 -0.01
N LYS A 208 -3.38 -15.19 -0.46
CA LYS A 208 -3.57 -14.86 -1.87
C LYS A 208 -2.37 -15.23 -2.74
N TYR A 209 -1.16 -15.02 -2.25
CA TYR A 209 0.07 -15.22 -3.04
C TYR A 209 0.83 -16.49 -2.68
N ALA A 210 0.42 -17.24 -1.66
CA ALA A 210 1.03 -18.52 -1.35
C ALA A 210 1.06 -19.46 -2.57
N GLY A 211 2.08 -20.32 -2.59
CA GLY A 211 2.22 -21.39 -3.57
C GLY A 211 1.22 -22.53 -3.32
N GLN A 212 1.33 -23.58 -4.11
CA GLN A 212 0.52 -24.80 -3.93
C GLN A 212 1.46 -25.99 -3.66
N PRO A 213 1.30 -26.67 -2.51
CA PRO A 213 0.41 -26.35 -1.40
C PRO A 213 0.82 -25.06 -0.67
N PRO A 214 -0.13 -24.33 -0.03
CA PRO A 214 0.19 -23.12 0.71
C PRO A 214 0.96 -23.48 1.98
N ASP A 215 2.08 -22.78 2.23
CA ASP A 215 2.87 -22.84 3.47
C ASP A 215 3.07 -21.39 3.97
N ILE A 216 2.25 -21.02 4.96
CA ILE A 216 2.29 -19.70 5.57
C ILE A 216 2.90 -19.82 6.97
N ARG A 217 3.84 -18.94 7.29
CA ARG A 217 4.50 -18.94 8.61
C ARG A 217 4.32 -17.58 9.27
N VAL A 218 3.81 -17.61 10.49
CA VAL A 218 3.65 -16.43 11.33
C VAL A 218 4.53 -16.55 12.55
N SER A 219 5.36 -15.56 12.81
CA SER A 219 6.13 -15.51 14.05
C SER A 219 6.01 -14.14 14.70
N ILE A 220 5.92 -14.15 16.02
CA ILE A 220 5.94 -12.96 16.87
C ILE A 220 7.05 -13.19 17.88
N HIS A 221 7.99 -12.26 17.97
CA HIS A 221 9.06 -12.30 18.95
C HIS A 221 9.45 -10.90 19.40
N ARG A 222 9.97 -10.81 20.59
CA ARG A 222 10.53 -9.56 21.11
C ARG A 222 11.92 -9.33 20.53
N HIS A 223 12.12 -8.18 19.91
CA HIS A 223 13.41 -7.74 19.42
C HIS A 223 13.88 -6.53 20.23
N SER A 224 14.73 -6.77 21.22
CA SER A 224 15.12 -5.79 22.26
C SER A 224 13.93 -5.39 23.17
N ASN A 225 14.22 -4.59 24.21
CA ASN A 225 13.18 -4.12 25.15
C ASN A 225 12.16 -3.13 24.55
N ARG A 226 12.34 -2.71 23.29
CA ARG A 226 11.55 -1.65 22.66
C ARG A 226 10.68 -2.09 21.49
N TRP A 227 10.94 -3.27 20.90
CA TRP A 227 10.31 -3.67 19.66
C TRP A 227 9.75 -5.09 19.74
N ALA A 228 8.50 -5.24 19.35
CA ALA A 228 7.92 -6.51 18.95
C ALA A 228 8.04 -6.63 17.41
N VAL A 229 8.44 -7.79 16.95
CA VAL A 229 8.56 -8.08 15.52
C VAL A 229 7.56 -9.15 15.15
N VAL A 230 6.66 -8.82 14.26
CA VAL A 230 5.71 -9.74 13.65
C VAL A 230 6.20 -10.06 12.25
N ARG A 231 6.34 -11.34 11.93
CA ARG A 231 6.70 -11.82 10.60
C ARG A 231 5.57 -12.66 10.04
N VAL A 232 5.19 -12.37 8.81
CA VAL A 232 4.26 -13.18 8.01
C VAL A 232 5.00 -13.57 6.74
N ALA A 233 5.22 -14.85 6.53
CA ALA A 233 5.95 -15.40 5.38
C ALA A 233 5.06 -16.36 4.60
N ASP A 234 5.08 -16.25 3.28
CA ASP A 234 4.41 -17.14 2.34
C ASP A 234 5.42 -17.88 1.47
N ASN A 235 5.01 -18.96 0.82
CA ASN A 235 5.80 -19.73 -0.15
C ASN A 235 5.48 -19.37 -1.60
N GLY A 236 5.05 -18.14 -1.84
CA GLY A 236 4.72 -17.64 -3.17
C GLY A 236 5.95 -17.26 -4.02
N PRO A 237 5.74 -16.50 -5.10
CA PRO A 237 6.83 -16.09 -6.00
C PRO A 237 7.80 -15.07 -5.40
N GLY A 238 7.48 -14.52 -4.21
CA GLY A 238 8.28 -13.48 -3.57
C GLY A 238 8.09 -12.10 -4.19
N VAL A 239 8.94 -11.13 -3.78
CA VAL A 239 8.89 -9.75 -4.26
C VAL A 239 10.26 -9.32 -4.78
N PRO A 240 10.38 -8.98 -6.08
CA PRO A 240 11.62 -8.50 -6.67
C PRO A 240 12.22 -7.30 -5.92
N LEU A 241 13.53 -7.24 -5.77
CA LEU A 241 14.23 -6.19 -5.02
C LEU A 241 13.84 -4.76 -5.46
N LYS A 242 13.73 -4.55 -6.77
CA LYS A 242 13.36 -3.26 -7.38
C LYS A 242 11.95 -2.77 -6.99
N ASP A 243 11.07 -3.68 -6.61
CA ASP A 243 9.66 -3.38 -6.34
C ASP A 243 9.31 -3.37 -4.85
N ARG A 244 10.20 -3.82 -3.96
CA ARG A 244 9.98 -3.91 -2.51
C ARG A 244 9.56 -2.60 -1.84
N ARG A 245 10.00 -1.46 -2.35
CA ARG A 245 9.56 -0.15 -1.86
C ARG A 245 8.24 0.29 -2.48
N LYS A 246 8.00 -0.12 -3.74
CA LYS A 246 6.83 0.29 -4.53
C LYS A 246 5.55 -0.40 -4.09
N ILE A 247 5.61 -1.70 -3.67
CA ILE A 247 4.42 -2.48 -3.28
C ILE A 247 3.63 -1.88 -2.12
N PHE A 248 4.27 -1.04 -1.30
CA PHE A 248 3.61 -0.29 -0.24
C PHE A 248 3.00 1.04 -0.71
N GLY A 249 3.05 1.33 -1.98
CA GLY A 249 2.39 2.49 -2.57
C GLY A 249 0.89 2.27 -2.72
N ARG A 250 0.13 3.36 -2.69
CA ARG A 250 -1.31 3.33 -2.93
C ARG A 250 -1.60 2.86 -4.36
N PHE A 251 -2.54 1.91 -4.51
CA PHE A 251 -2.98 1.34 -5.79
C PHE A 251 -1.88 0.65 -6.60
N VAL A 252 -0.82 0.20 -5.94
CA VAL A 252 0.29 -0.49 -6.60
C VAL A 252 0.01 -1.99 -6.65
N ARG A 253 0.08 -2.53 -7.88
CA ARG A 253 0.05 -3.98 -8.16
C ARG A 253 1.25 -4.33 -9.03
N LEU A 254 1.88 -5.48 -8.79
CA LEU A 254 2.97 -5.99 -9.63
C LEU A 254 2.43 -6.71 -10.85
N GLY A 255 3.23 -6.75 -11.92
CA GLY A 255 2.86 -7.34 -13.21
C GLY A 255 2.08 -6.38 -14.13
N SER A 256 2.03 -6.71 -15.42
CA SER A 256 1.20 -6.00 -16.40
C SER A 256 -0.28 -6.34 -16.19
N GLU A 257 -1.20 -5.54 -16.73
CA GLU A 257 -2.64 -5.79 -16.59
C GLU A 257 -3.07 -7.13 -17.16
N LEU A 258 -2.38 -7.60 -18.20
CA LEU A 258 -2.63 -8.87 -18.88
C LEU A 258 -2.08 -10.09 -18.11
N GLU A 259 -1.10 -9.88 -17.20
CA GLU A 259 -0.46 -10.94 -16.40
C GLU A 259 -1.01 -11.03 -14.97
N ARG A 260 -2.03 -10.25 -14.64
CA ARG A 260 -2.61 -10.19 -13.29
C ARG A 260 -3.63 -11.30 -13.05
N GLU A 261 -3.17 -12.47 -12.74
CA GLU A 261 -4.02 -13.65 -12.46
C GLU A 261 -4.86 -13.51 -11.18
N LYS A 262 -4.40 -12.73 -10.18
CA LYS A 262 -5.04 -12.65 -8.85
C LYS A 262 -5.72 -11.31 -8.63
N PRO A 263 -7.01 -11.28 -8.23
CA PRO A 263 -7.77 -10.05 -8.00
C PRO A 263 -7.20 -9.22 -6.85
N GLY A 264 -7.44 -7.89 -6.82
CA GLY A 264 -7.07 -7.04 -5.69
C GLY A 264 -6.91 -5.55 -6.01
N THR A 265 -7.26 -4.71 -5.04
CA THR A 265 -7.29 -3.24 -5.15
C THR A 265 -5.93 -2.55 -5.10
N GLY A 266 -4.88 -3.24 -4.62
CA GLY A 266 -3.58 -2.62 -4.35
C GLY A 266 -3.57 -1.68 -3.14
N LEU A 267 -4.57 -1.78 -2.24
CA LEU A 267 -4.69 -0.99 -1.02
C LEU A 267 -4.15 -1.68 0.22
N GLY A 268 -4.20 -3.00 0.33
CA GLY A 268 -3.92 -3.72 1.57
C GLY A 268 -2.54 -3.40 2.17
N LEU A 269 -1.46 -3.49 1.39
CA LEU A 269 -0.12 -3.17 1.88
C LEU A 269 0.09 -1.67 2.15
N TYR A 270 -0.60 -0.79 1.43
CA TYR A 270 -0.61 0.65 1.71
C TYR A 270 -1.28 0.93 3.05
N ILE A 271 -2.44 0.33 3.33
CA ILE A 271 -3.16 0.42 4.61
C ILE A 271 -2.25 -0.07 5.73
N ALA A 272 -1.71 -1.29 5.62
CA ALA A 272 -0.82 -1.86 6.62
C ALA A 272 0.37 -0.93 6.92
N LYS A 273 1.05 -0.39 5.90
CA LYS A 273 2.17 0.54 6.08
C LYS A 273 1.74 1.86 6.74
N THR A 274 0.59 2.41 6.37
CA THR A 274 0.09 3.68 6.91
C THR A 274 -0.22 3.52 8.39
N VAL A 275 -0.92 2.44 8.78
CA VAL A 275 -1.24 2.15 10.18
C VAL A 275 0.02 1.86 11.00
N VAL A 276 0.94 1.04 10.48
CA VAL A 276 2.23 0.78 11.15
C VAL A 276 3.00 2.08 11.42
N ARG A 277 3.03 3.00 10.46
CA ARG A 277 3.67 4.31 10.65
C ARG A 277 2.99 5.16 11.72
N ARG A 278 1.65 5.15 11.75
CA ARG A 278 0.87 5.84 12.79
C ARG A 278 1.20 5.30 14.19
N LEU A 279 1.40 4.00 14.31
CA LEU A 279 1.86 3.35 15.54
C LEU A 279 3.38 3.53 15.80
N LYS A 280 4.06 4.43 15.07
CA LYS A 280 5.50 4.69 15.14
C LYS A 280 6.35 3.45 14.88
N GLY A 281 5.78 2.47 14.16
CA GLY A 281 6.43 1.23 13.76
C GLY A 281 7.13 1.34 12.40
N LYS A 282 7.65 0.19 11.93
CA LYS A 282 8.29 0.03 10.62
C LYS A 282 7.79 -1.25 9.98
N ILE A 283 7.59 -1.24 8.65
CA ILE A 283 7.27 -2.43 7.85
C ILE A 283 8.26 -2.56 6.71
N ARG A 284 8.68 -3.78 6.44
CA ARG A 284 9.56 -4.12 5.31
C ARG A 284 9.24 -5.50 4.76
N VAL A 285 9.70 -5.79 3.54
CA VAL A 285 9.60 -7.11 2.92
C VAL A 285 10.99 -7.65 2.61
N ARG A 286 11.16 -8.95 2.82
CA ARG A 286 12.39 -9.73 2.52
C ARG A 286 12.02 -11.01 1.80
N ASP A 287 13.03 -11.72 1.31
CA ASP A 287 12.83 -13.08 0.86
C ASP A 287 12.60 -14.01 2.07
N ARG A 288 11.68 -14.94 1.90
CA ARG A 288 11.49 -16.04 2.84
C ARG A 288 12.75 -16.92 2.89
N ARG A 289 13.00 -17.52 4.04
CA ARG A 289 14.06 -18.54 4.19
C ARG A 289 13.44 -19.80 4.79
N PRO A 290 13.58 -20.99 4.14
CA PRO A 290 14.15 -21.20 2.80
C PRO A 290 13.26 -20.60 1.69
N PRO A 291 13.85 -20.25 0.52
CA PRO A 291 13.09 -19.80 -0.65
C PRO A 291 12.27 -20.94 -1.26
N PRO A 292 11.25 -20.66 -2.11
CA PRO A 292 10.79 -19.33 -2.54
C PRO A 292 9.84 -18.68 -1.54
N GLY A 293 9.56 -17.40 -1.73
CA GLY A 293 8.49 -16.70 -1.01
C GLY A 293 8.85 -15.30 -0.56
N ALA A 294 7.85 -14.59 -0.04
CA ALA A 294 8.02 -13.31 0.61
C ALA A 294 7.89 -13.43 2.13
N MET A 295 8.55 -12.54 2.85
CA MET A 295 8.44 -12.38 4.30
C MET A 295 8.22 -10.91 4.61
N PHE A 296 7.06 -10.57 5.14
CA PHE A 296 6.74 -9.24 5.64
C PHE A 296 7.10 -9.15 7.12
N GLU A 297 7.91 -8.16 7.48
CA GLU A 297 8.33 -7.91 8.86
C GLU A 297 7.75 -6.58 9.32
N VAL A 298 6.98 -6.61 10.41
CA VAL A 298 6.39 -5.44 11.07
C VAL A 298 7.05 -5.26 12.43
N PHE A 299 7.59 -4.09 12.66
CA PHE A 299 8.18 -3.67 13.94
C PHE A 299 7.20 -2.72 14.62
N LEU A 300 6.72 -3.09 15.80
CA LEU A 300 5.85 -2.26 16.62
C LEU A 300 6.53 -1.93 17.95
N PRO A 301 6.31 -0.71 18.51
CA PRO A 301 6.81 -0.39 19.85
C PRO A 301 6.21 -1.35 20.88
N ALA A 302 7.05 -2.13 21.55
CA ALA A 302 6.64 -3.09 22.56
C ALA A 302 6.64 -2.45 23.95
N LEU A 303 5.69 -2.87 24.78
CA LEU A 303 5.68 -2.53 26.20
C LEU A 303 6.74 -3.32 26.95
N PRO A 304 7.34 -2.76 28.03
CA PRO A 304 8.26 -3.50 28.89
C PRO A 304 7.63 -4.76 29.48
N PRO A 305 8.40 -5.82 29.78
CA PRO A 305 7.86 -7.06 30.37
C PRO A 305 7.12 -6.86 31.70
N SER A 306 7.51 -5.87 32.49
CA SER A 306 6.85 -5.51 33.77
C SER A 306 5.40 -5.06 33.62
N VAL A 307 5.08 -4.31 32.56
CA VAL A 307 3.72 -3.84 32.30
C VAL A 307 2.83 -4.95 31.73
N SER A 308 3.42 -5.94 31.07
CA SER A 308 2.68 -7.10 30.54
C SER A 308 2.11 -8.00 31.64
N PHE A 309 2.79 -8.07 32.78
CA PHE A 309 2.34 -8.88 33.91
C PHE A 309 1.11 -8.28 34.64
N GLU A 310 1.08 -6.95 34.81
CA GLU A 310 -0.05 -6.22 35.42
C GLU A 310 -1.29 -6.23 34.52
N ALA A 311 -1.12 -6.12 33.21
CA ALA A 311 -2.21 -6.18 32.23
C ALA A 311 -2.88 -7.58 32.18
N CYS A 312 -2.08 -8.66 32.30
CA CYS A 312 -2.60 -10.03 32.43
C CYS A 312 -3.39 -10.23 33.73
N ALA A 313 -2.90 -9.68 34.84
CA ALA A 313 -3.57 -9.78 36.13
C ALA A 313 -4.91 -9.03 36.16
N SER A 314 -4.98 -7.85 35.53
CA SER A 314 -6.20 -7.06 35.44
C SER A 314 -7.24 -7.60 34.45
N ALA A 315 -6.80 -8.26 33.38
CA ALA A 315 -7.70 -8.93 32.42
C ALA A 315 -8.31 -10.21 33.00
N ALA A 316 -7.58 -10.93 33.86
CA ALA A 316 -8.06 -12.12 34.55
C ALA A 316 -9.07 -11.79 35.70
N GLN A 317 -9.14 -10.53 36.14
CA GLN A 317 -10.03 -10.07 37.22
C GLN A 317 -11.33 -9.40 36.74
N LYS A 318 -11.62 -9.33 35.44
CA LYS A 318 -12.96 -8.93 34.96
C LYS A 318 -13.83 -10.17 34.85
N PRO A 319 -14.66 -10.52 35.90
CA PRO A 319 -15.70 -11.52 35.76
C PRO A 319 -16.74 -10.98 34.80
N GLY A 320 -17.20 -11.85 33.90
CA GLY A 320 -18.26 -11.53 32.95
C GLY A 320 -19.44 -10.88 33.61
N SER A 321 -19.72 -9.65 33.25
CA SER A 321 -21.07 -9.07 33.47
C SER A 321 -21.88 -9.35 32.21
N HIS A 322 -22.92 -10.16 32.46
CA HIS A 322 -23.96 -10.58 31.54
C HIS A 322 -24.61 -9.45 30.75
#